data_b632428f7226af80a437adcde67eabb3
#
_entry.id   b632428f7226af80a437adcde67eabb3
#
_cell.length_a   1.000
_cell.length_b   1.000
_cell.length_c   1.000
_cell.angle_alpha   90.00
_cell.angle_beta   90.00
_cell.angle_gamma   90.00
#
_symmetry.space_group_name_H-M   'P 1'
#
loop_
_entity.id
_entity.type
_entity.pdbx_description
1 polymer ?
#
loop_
_entity_poly.entity_id
_entity_poly.type
_entity_poly.pdbx_seq_one_letter_code
_entity_poly.pdbx_strand_id
1 'polypeptide(L)'
;MVTDLARTVGDLARVVRHCSGAILMGMDGIPVEQVVVAPGTDLEAIAGEYAGLLHEVRALASELECGAAQRFTIRGMNHRVVFAFAEGDLVLGVQAASRGLSGQIRYAVSRAMSEIGEQ
;
A
#
# COMPACT_ATOMS: atom_id res chain seq x y z
N MET A 1 3.29 23.22 -7.20
CA MET A 1 1.97 22.59 -7.14
C MET A 1 1.77 21.84 -5.84
N VAL A 2 0.61 21.99 -5.27
CA VAL A 2 0.32 21.31 -4.01
C VAL A 2 0.09 19.82 -4.25
N THR A 3 0.81 19.02 -3.53
CA THR A 3 0.64 17.59 -3.53
C THR A 3 -0.57 17.23 -2.69
N ASP A 4 -1.49 16.47 -3.26
CA ASP A 4 -2.67 16.04 -2.53
C ASP A 4 -2.62 14.55 -2.25
N LEU A 5 -1.66 14.15 -1.44
CA LEU A 5 -1.47 12.75 -1.06
C LEU A 5 -2.65 12.23 -0.25
N ALA A 6 -3.23 13.07 0.60
CA ALA A 6 -4.39 12.69 1.39
C ALA A 6 -5.56 12.32 0.49
N ARG A 7 -5.78 13.09 -0.57
CA ARG A 7 -6.84 12.81 -1.53
C ARG A 7 -6.59 11.52 -2.29
N THR A 8 -5.36 11.29 -2.71
CA THR A 8 -4.98 10.08 -3.43
C THR A 8 -5.24 8.85 -2.58
N VAL A 9 -4.81 8.87 -1.32
CA VAL A 9 -5.03 7.75 -0.40
C VAL A 9 -6.52 7.58 -0.10
N GLY A 10 -7.24 8.68 0.09
CA GLY A 10 -8.69 8.65 0.31
C GLY A 10 -9.45 8.07 -0.87
N ASP A 11 -9.09 8.45 -2.08
CA ASP A 11 -9.72 7.92 -3.29
C ASP A 11 -9.45 6.42 -3.44
N LEU A 12 -8.22 5.99 -3.16
CA LEU A 12 -7.88 4.57 -3.18
C LEU A 12 -8.75 3.78 -2.20
N ALA A 13 -8.86 4.26 -0.97
CA ALA A 13 -9.66 3.59 0.06
C ALA A 13 -11.13 3.49 -0.33
N ARG A 14 -11.64 4.50 -1.05
CA ARG A 14 -13.04 4.54 -1.47
C ARG A 14 -13.32 3.63 -2.65
N VAL A 15 -12.38 3.52 -3.58
CA VAL A 15 -12.55 2.75 -4.81
C VAL A 15 -12.36 1.25 -4.60
N VAL A 16 -11.46 0.86 -3.71
CA VAL A 16 -11.19 -0.56 -3.46
C VAL A 16 -12.37 -1.20 -2.72
N ARG A 17 -12.93 -2.24 -3.32
CA ARG A 17 -14.09 -2.92 -2.73
C ARG A 17 -13.69 -3.69 -1.47
N HIS A 18 -14.54 -3.59 -0.46
CA HIS A 18 -14.32 -4.24 0.84
C HIS A 18 -13.01 -3.80 1.51
N CYS A 19 -12.62 -2.56 1.26
CA CYS A 19 -11.41 -1.99 1.83
C CYS A 19 -11.54 -1.82 3.34
N SER A 20 -10.49 -2.23 4.07
CA SER A 20 -10.38 -1.98 5.51
C SER A 20 -9.68 -0.66 5.77
N GLY A 21 -8.74 -0.29 4.90
CA GLY A 21 -7.99 0.94 5.03
C GLY A 21 -6.87 1.03 4.01
N ALA A 22 -6.35 2.24 3.85
CA ALA A 22 -5.22 2.52 2.97
C ALA A 22 -4.24 3.44 3.68
N ILE A 23 -2.97 3.28 3.39
CA ILE A 23 -1.91 4.04 4.04
C ILE A 23 -0.78 4.35 3.05
N LEU A 24 -0.27 5.57 3.14
CA LEU A 24 0.99 5.94 2.51
C LEU A 24 1.98 6.15 3.64
N MET A 25 3.11 5.45 3.60
CA MET A 25 4.09 5.49 4.69
C MET A 25 5.50 5.49 4.14
N GLY A 26 6.44 5.88 4.98
CA GLY A 26 7.86 5.71 4.67
C GLY A 26 8.28 4.27 4.86
N MET A 27 9.44 3.91 4.33
CA MET A 27 10.03 2.59 4.55
C MET A 27 10.37 2.33 6.02
N ASP A 28 10.39 3.38 6.84
CA ASP A 28 10.58 3.27 8.29
C ASP A 28 9.28 2.92 9.04
N GLY A 29 8.18 2.80 8.32
CA GLY A 29 6.89 2.47 8.91
C GLY A 29 6.13 3.66 9.48
N ILE A 30 6.61 4.87 9.24
CA ILE A 30 5.95 6.08 9.74
C ILE A 30 4.89 6.54 8.73
N PRO A 31 3.62 6.62 9.15
CA PRO A 31 2.54 7.04 8.24
C PRO A 31 2.71 8.49 7.79
N VAL A 32 2.48 8.72 6.50
CA VAL A 32 2.39 10.05 5.91
C VAL A 32 0.92 10.44 5.78
N GLU A 33 0.11 9.53 5.25
CA GLU A 33 -1.34 9.70 5.13
C GLU A 33 -2.00 8.35 5.36
N GLN A 34 -3.18 8.34 5.98
CA GLN A 34 -3.89 7.08 6.18
C GLN A 34 -5.40 7.32 6.25
N VAL A 35 -6.15 6.32 5.82
CA VAL A 35 -7.61 6.31 5.87
C VAL A 35 -8.07 4.97 6.40
N VAL A 36 -8.74 4.97 7.55
CA VAL A 36 -9.34 3.76 8.11
C VAL A 36 -10.80 3.70 7.66
N VAL A 37 -11.18 2.61 7.03
CA VAL A 37 -12.55 2.40 6.53
C VAL A 37 -13.32 1.48 7.48
N ALA A 38 -12.73 0.34 7.82
CA ALA A 38 -13.36 -0.62 8.72
C ALA A 38 -12.99 -0.29 10.18
N PRO A 39 -13.97 -0.15 11.08
CA PRO A 39 -13.68 0.09 12.48
C PRO A 39 -12.76 -0.99 13.07
N GLY A 40 -11.84 -0.58 13.91
CA GLY A 40 -10.91 -1.50 14.56
C GLY A 40 -9.66 -1.83 13.76
N THR A 41 -9.54 -1.32 12.53
CA THR A 41 -8.32 -1.52 11.75
C THR A 41 -7.24 -0.57 12.26
N ASP A 42 -6.12 -1.14 12.73
CA ASP A 42 -4.99 -0.36 13.23
C ASP A 42 -3.89 -0.32 12.16
N LEU A 43 -3.97 0.68 11.29
CA LEU A 43 -3.02 0.81 10.19
C LEU A 43 -1.61 1.15 10.66
N GLU A 44 -1.47 1.87 11.77
CA GLU A 44 -0.15 2.20 12.30
C GLU A 44 0.57 0.97 12.81
N ALA A 45 -0.15 0.07 13.47
CA ALA A 45 0.43 -1.20 13.92
C ALA A 45 0.82 -2.06 12.70
N ILE A 46 -0.04 -2.10 11.69
CA ILE A 46 0.24 -2.82 10.45
C ILE A 46 1.50 -2.26 9.80
N ALA A 47 1.60 -0.94 9.69
CA ALA A 47 2.76 -0.29 9.09
C ALA A 47 4.05 -0.65 9.82
N GLY A 48 4.03 -0.60 11.15
CA GLY A 48 5.20 -0.93 11.96
C GLY A 48 5.63 -2.38 11.80
N GLU A 49 4.66 -3.30 11.78
CA GLU A 49 4.93 -4.72 11.62
C GLU A 49 5.52 -5.05 10.24
N TYR A 50 5.02 -4.40 9.19
CA TYR A 50 5.45 -4.72 7.84
C TYR A 50 6.72 -3.99 7.40
N ALA A 51 7.12 -2.91 8.07
CA ALA A 51 8.29 -2.12 7.63
C ALA A 51 9.54 -2.98 7.44
N GLY A 52 9.87 -3.81 8.43
CA GLY A 52 11.04 -4.69 8.34
C GLY A 52 10.94 -5.67 7.19
N LEU A 53 9.75 -6.27 7.01
CA LEU A 53 9.51 -7.22 5.94
C LEU A 53 9.66 -6.56 4.57
N LEU A 54 9.18 -5.33 4.43
CA LEU A 54 9.28 -4.61 3.15
C LEU A 54 10.74 -4.32 2.79
N HIS A 55 11.59 -4.03 3.78
CA HIS A 55 13.04 -3.90 3.54
C HIS A 55 13.63 -5.21 3.03
N GLU A 56 13.22 -6.33 3.62
CA GLU A 56 13.69 -7.65 3.19
C GLU A 56 13.24 -7.96 1.76
N VAL A 57 12.01 -7.60 1.41
CA VAL A 57 11.49 -7.81 0.06
C VAL A 57 12.32 -7.02 -0.96
N ARG A 58 12.64 -5.77 -0.66
CA ARG A 58 13.50 -4.96 -1.54
C ARG A 58 14.89 -5.56 -1.70
N ALA A 59 15.49 -5.98 -0.61
CA ALA A 59 16.81 -6.58 -0.63
C ALA A 59 16.82 -7.88 -1.45
N LEU A 60 15.81 -8.71 -1.24
CA LEU A 60 15.69 -9.98 -1.95
C LEU A 60 15.49 -9.77 -3.46
N ALA A 61 14.67 -8.81 -3.85
CA ALA A 61 14.48 -8.47 -5.26
C ALA A 61 15.80 -8.07 -5.91
N SER A 62 16.62 -7.31 -5.19
CA SER A 62 17.95 -6.91 -5.67
C SER A 62 18.88 -8.11 -5.78
N GLU A 63 18.94 -8.96 -4.77
CA GLU A 63 19.80 -10.14 -4.75
C GLU A 63 19.46 -11.13 -5.86
N LEU A 64 18.19 -11.28 -6.16
CA LEU A 64 17.72 -12.19 -7.20
C LEU A 64 17.74 -11.56 -8.59
N GLU A 65 18.27 -10.35 -8.70
CA GLU A 65 18.37 -9.64 -9.97
C GLU A 65 17.01 -9.44 -10.65
N CYS A 66 15.96 -9.29 -9.83
CA CYS A 66 14.60 -9.03 -10.35
C CYS A 66 14.41 -7.57 -10.76
N GLY A 67 15.36 -6.70 -10.43
CA GLY A 67 15.19 -5.26 -10.55
C GLY A 67 14.58 -4.69 -9.29
N ALA A 68 14.17 -3.43 -9.33
CA ALA A 68 13.56 -2.77 -8.16
C ALA A 68 12.23 -3.44 -7.82
N ALA A 69 12.01 -3.68 -6.53
CA ALA A 69 10.75 -4.23 -6.07
C ALA A 69 9.62 -3.22 -6.36
N GLN A 70 8.55 -3.67 -6.99
CA GLN A 70 7.42 -2.82 -7.35
C GLN A 70 6.21 -3.07 -6.47
N ARG A 71 5.96 -4.32 -6.13
CA ARG A 71 4.73 -4.69 -5.42
C ARG A 71 4.96 -5.93 -4.58
N PHE A 72 4.26 -5.99 -3.45
CA PHE A 72 4.28 -7.14 -2.56
C PHE A 72 2.86 -7.37 -2.05
N THR A 73 2.38 -8.60 -2.12
CA THR A 73 1.03 -8.95 -1.73
C THR A 73 1.02 -10.12 -0.78
N ILE A 74 0.24 -10.01 0.30
CA ILE A 74 -0.07 -11.14 1.17
C ILE A 74 -1.56 -11.39 1.05
N ARG A 75 -1.92 -12.62 0.76
CA ARG A 75 -3.32 -13.02 0.71
C ARG A 75 -3.59 -14.10 1.74
N GLY A 76 -4.36 -13.75 2.77
CA GLY A 76 -4.84 -14.69 3.76
C GLY A 76 -6.26 -15.12 3.45
N MET A 77 -6.84 -15.93 4.32
CA MET A 77 -8.23 -16.37 4.16
C MET A 77 -9.23 -15.23 4.30
N ASN A 78 -8.96 -14.30 5.19
CA ASN A 78 -9.91 -13.23 5.52
C ASN A 78 -9.58 -11.90 4.87
N HIS A 79 -8.31 -11.59 4.72
CA HIS A 79 -7.85 -10.30 4.21
C HIS A 79 -6.69 -10.47 3.26
N ARG A 80 -6.54 -9.49 2.38
CA ARG A 80 -5.32 -9.35 1.58
C ARG A 80 -4.76 -7.96 1.81
N VAL A 81 -3.42 -7.88 1.76
CA VAL A 81 -2.71 -6.62 1.90
C VAL A 81 -1.81 -6.48 0.68
N VAL A 82 -1.90 -5.34 0.03
CA VAL A 82 -1.08 -5.04 -1.15
C VAL A 82 -0.21 -3.84 -0.81
N PHE A 83 1.09 -3.97 -1.02
CA PHE A 83 2.03 -2.87 -0.90
C PHE A 83 2.64 -2.57 -2.26
N ALA A 84 2.72 -1.29 -2.58
CA ALA A 84 3.39 -0.82 -3.79
C ALA A 84 4.49 0.15 -3.39
N PHE A 85 5.69 -0.08 -3.92
CA PHE A 85 6.85 0.76 -3.61
C PHE A 85 6.85 1.97 -4.53
N ALA A 86 6.93 3.16 -3.94
CA ALA A 86 6.98 4.41 -4.66
C ALA A 86 8.38 5.00 -4.59
N GLU A 87 8.63 6.04 -5.35
CA GLU A 87 9.89 6.76 -5.28
C GLU A 87 10.04 7.46 -3.94
N GLY A 88 11.29 7.75 -3.55
CA GLY A 88 11.58 8.48 -2.32
C GLY A 88 11.32 7.68 -1.06
N ASP A 89 11.47 6.37 -1.13
CA ASP A 89 11.28 5.47 0.01
C ASP A 89 9.86 5.54 0.60
N LEU A 90 8.88 5.78 -0.25
CA LEU A 90 7.47 5.73 0.14
C LEU A 90 6.86 4.40 -0.27
N VAL A 91 5.90 3.96 0.52
CA VAL A 91 5.17 2.71 0.26
C VAL A 91 3.68 2.99 0.43
N LEU A 92 2.91 2.55 -0.56
CA LEU A 92 1.46 2.63 -0.50
C LEU A 92 0.92 1.25 -0.13
N GLY A 93 0.11 1.18 0.93
CA GLY A 93 -0.49 -0.07 1.37
C GLY A 93 -2.00 0.02 1.38
N VAL A 94 -2.65 -1.09 1.03
CA VAL A 94 -4.11 -1.19 1.12
C VAL A 94 -4.48 -2.57 1.64
N GLN A 95 -5.41 -2.59 2.59
CA GLN A 95 -5.95 -3.84 3.13
C GLN A 95 -7.42 -3.95 2.78
N ALA A 96 -7.79 -5.10 2.29
CA ALA A 96 -9.17 -5.37 1.91
C ALA A 96 -9.54 -6.82 2.26
N ALA A 97 -10.83 -7.12 2.32
CA ALA A 97 -11.29 -8.49 2.51
C ALA A 97 -10.83 -9.35 1.33
N SER A 98 -10.57 -10.62 1.58
CA SER A 98 -10.04 -11.55 0.56
C SER A 98 -11.02 -11.83 -0.58
N ARG A 99 -12.30 -11.53 -0.39
CA ARG A 99 -13.28 -11.66 -1.45
C ARG A 99 -13.16 -10.49 -2.42
N GLY A 100 -13.54 -10.71 -3.66
CA GLY A 100 -13.46 -9.68 -4.69
C GLY A 100 -12.35 -9.96 -5.69
N LEU A 101 -12.27 -9.13 -6.71
CA LEU A 101 -11.36 -9.34 -7.82
C LEU A 101 -10.01 -8.69 -7.58
N SER A 102 -8.95 -9.49 -7.72
CA SER A 102 -7.57 -8.99 -7.58
C SER A 102 -7.25 -7.89 -8.60
N GLY A 103 -7.84 -7.97 -9.79
CA GLY A 103 -7.60 -6.97 -10.82
C GLY A 103 -8.09 -5.58 -10.44
N GLN A 104 -9.19 -5.51 -9.70
CA GLN A 104 -9.74 -4.24 -9.25
C GLN A 104 -8.78 -3.52 -8.30
N ILE A 105 -8.20 -4.27 -7.37
CA ILE A 105 -7.22 -3.72 -6.43
C ILE A 105 -5.96 -3.28 -7.17
N ARG A 106 -5.46 -4.12 -8.08
CA ARG A 106 -4.25 -3.78 -8.84
C ARG A 106 -4.44 -2.52 -9.68
N TYR A 107 -5.60 -2.39 -10.30
CA TYR A 107 -5.90 -1.21 -11.10
C TYR A 107 -5.95 0.05 -10.23
N ALA A 108 -6.65 -0.02 -9.11
CA ALA A 108 -6.79 1.10 -8.18
C ALA A 108 -5.43 1.53 -7.61
N VAL A 109 -4.60 0.56 -7.23
CA VAL A 109 -3.25 0.83 -6.71
C VAL A 109 -2.37 1.45 -7.79
N SER A 110 -2.44 0.96 -9.02
CA SER A 110 -1.65 1.51 -10.13
C SER A 110 -2.02 2.95 -10.41
N ARG A 111 -3.31 3.28 -10.35
CA ARG A 111 -3.75 4.67 -10.53
C ARG A 111 -3.22 5.56 -9.42
N ALA A 112 -3.33 5.10 -8.17
CA ALA A 112 -2.83 5.87 -7.04
C ALA A 112 -1.32 6.10 -7.14
N MET A 113 -0.57 5.08 -7.56
CA MET A 113 0.87 5.19 -7.74
C MET A 113 1.24 6.21 -8.81
N SER A 114 0.47 6.24 -9.90
CA SER A 114 0.67 7.22 -10.95
C SER A 114 0.47 8.64 -10.42
N GLU A 115 -0.57 8.86 -9.63
CA GLU A 115 -0.84 10.17 -9.03
C GLU A 115 0.26 10.58 -8.05
N ILE A 116 0.76 9.64 -7.25
CA ILE A 116 1.86 9.90 -6.32
C ILE A 116 3.12 10.30 -7.11
N GLY A 117 3.42 9.61 -8.19
CA GLY A 117 4.58 9.89 -9.01
C GLY A 117 4.55 11.24 -9.72
N GLU A 118 3.36 11.84 -9.88
CA GLU A 118 3.21 13.15 -10.50
C GLU A 118 3.47 14.31 -9.54
N GLN A 119 3.70 14.04 -8.28
CA GLN A 119 3.76 15.06 -7.23
C GLN A 119 5.17 15.37 -6.75
#